data_cfed93d95aedad939360c5b1c205f404
#
_entry.id   cfed93d95aedad939360c5b1c205f404
#
_cell.length_a   1.000
_cell.length_b   1.000
_cell.length_c   1.000
_cell.angle_alpha   90.00
_cell.angle_beta   90.00
_cell.angle_gamma   90.00
#
_symmetry.space_group_name_H-M   'P 1'
#
loop_
_entity.id
_entity.type
_entity.pdbx_description
1 polymer ?
#
loop_
_entity_poly.entity_id
_entity_poly.type
_entity_poly.pdbx_seq_one_letter_code
_entity_poly.pdbx_strand_id
1 'polypeptide(L)'
;MHIGLYVKNFRENHNLSMQEFADKAGLSKGYISMLERGKHPQNNRDIVPSIETVNKIAIAMGISIDELLMQIDGNQQIDISHKRPLPSNIMVPAGRQIPILGTICAGNGIHCEENFEGYFLVDRSIKADYCLRVKGDSMIDANIYDGDIAFLRKDFDFIDGEIYAICYGAEESASLKKLYKVDNKMMLQPCNADYTATFVDVDDVLIVGECIGTYHAR
;
A
#
# COMPACT_ATOMS: atom_id res chain seq x y z
N MET A 1 7.02 0.31 -36.18
CA MET A 1 8.45 -0.11 -36.24
C MET A 1 8.93 -0.28 -34.80
N HIS A 2 9.64 -1.37 -34.46
CA HIS A 2 10.14 -1.50 -33.09
C HIS A 2 11.34 -0.55 -32.84
N ILE A 3 11.54 -0.19 -31.56
CA ILE A 3 12.53 0.84 -31.16
C ILE A 3 13.95 0.53 -31.66
N GLY A 4 14.39 -0.73 -31.71
CA GLY A 4 15.73 -1.10 -32.18
C GLY A 4 15.95 -0.80 -33.65
N LEU A 5 14.94 -1.00 -34.50
CA LEU A 5 15.02 -0.67 -35.90
C LEU A 5 15.02 0.86 -36.09
N TYR A 6 14.31 1.60 -35.26
CA TYR A 6 14.32 3.08 -35.27
C TYR A 6 15.70 3.60 -34.90
N VAL A 7 16.32 3.05 -33.85
CA VAL A 7 17.71 3.36 -33.44
C VAL A 7 18.70 3.09 -34.59
N LYS A 8 18.59 1.92 -35.22
CA LYS A 8 19.45 1.55 -36.33
C LYS A 8 19.34 2.55 -37.50
N ASN A 9 18.12 2.85 -37.95
CA ASN A 9 17.87 3.79 -39.03
C ASN A 9 18.39 5.18 -38.70
N PHE A 10 18.14 5.66 -37.47
CA PHE A 10 18.67 6.95 -37.03
C PHE A 10 20.20 7.01 -37.10
N ARG A 11 20.84 5.99 -36.54
CA ARG A 11 22.30 5.87 -36.50
C ARG A 11 22.92 5.85 -37.93
N GLU A 12 22.35 5.03 -38.81
CA GLU A 12 22.80 4.90 -40.18
C GLU A 12 22.63 6.22 -40.98
N ASN A 13 21.49 6.90 -40.80
CA ASN A 13 21.24 8.19 -41.45
C ASN A 13 22.15 9.31 -40.96
N HIS A 14 22.71 9.20 -39.76
CA HIS A 14 23.64 10.18 -39.18
C HIS A 14 25.10 9.72 -39.23
N ASN A 15 25.41 8.63 -39.94
CA ASN A 15 26.72 8.02 -40.04
C ASN A 15 27.40 7.70 -38.70
N LEU A 16 26.60 7.31 -37.69
CA LEU A 16 27.08 6.94 -36.36
C LEU A 16 27.34 5.43 -36.28
N SER A 17 28.50 5.08 -35.75
CA SER A 17 28.75 3.68 -35.33
C SER A 17 27.90 3.29 -34.13
N MET A 18 27.74 1.98 -33.88
CA MET A 18 27.05 1.51 -32.65
C MET A 18 27.73 2.01 -31.38
N GLN A 19 29.06 2.18 -31.39
CA GLN A 19 29.79 2.65 -30.23
C GLN A 19 29.50 4.15 -29.98
N GLU A 20 29.62 5.00 -31.00
CA GLU A 20 29.36 6.41 -30.87
C GLU A 20 27.92 6.71 -30.41
N PHE A 21 26.94 5.98 -30.93
CA PHE A 21 25.56 6.12 -30.46
C PHE A 21 25.38 5.62 -29.03
N ALA A 22 26.01 4.51 -28.65
CA ALA A 22 25.99 3.99 -27.30
C ALA A 22 26.56 4.99 -26.29
N ASP A 23 27.71 5.60 -26.61
CA ASP A 23 28.37 6.61 -25.79
C ASP A 23 27.47 7.85 -25.64
N LYS A 24 26.85 8.31 -26.73
CA LYS A 24 25.90 9.42 -26.74
C LYS A 24 24.64 9.15 -25.90
N ALA A 25 24.17 7.91 -25.89
CA ALA A 25 23.01 7.49 -25.13
C ALA A 25 23.33 7.08 -23.68
N GLY A 26 24.61 7.04 -23.28
CA GLY A 26 25.02 6.49 -21.98
C GLY A 26 24.62 5.04 -21.79
N LEU A 27 24.73 4.22 -22.86
CA LEU A 27 24.41 2.79 -22.93
C LEU A 27 25.63 1.99 -23.38
N SER A 28 25.62 0.68 -23.21
CA SER A 28 26.70 -0.16 -23.75
C SER A 28 26.47 -0.48 -25.21
N LYS A 29 27.57 -0.60 -26.01
CA LYS A 29 27.51 -1.10 -27.40
C LYS A 29 26.80 -2.43 -27.52
N GLY A 30 27.03 -3.34 -26.56
CA GLY A 30 26.37 -4.65 -26.53
C GLY A 30 24.85 -4.52 -26.41
N TYR A 31 24.37 -3.59 -25.60
CA TYR A 31 22.96 -3.31 -25.45
C TYR A 31 22.33 -2.73 -26.73
N ILE A 32 22.99 -1.76 -27.37
CA ILE A 32 22.55 -1.21 -28.67
C ILE A 32 22.44 -2.34 -29.70
N SER A 33 23.46 -3.21 -29.78
CA SER A 33 23.45 -4.36 -30.69
C SER A 33 22.28 -5.32 -30.41
N MET A 34 21.96 -5.61 -29.15
CA MET A 34 20.79 -6.42 -28.79
C MET A 34 19.46 -5.73 -29.17
N LEU A 35 19.38 -4.44 -28.89
CA LEU A 35 18.19 -3.64 -29.17
C LEU A 35 17.88 -3.59 -30.67
N GLU A 36 18.91 -3.37 -31.51
CA GLU A 36 18.77 -3.36 -32.98
C GLU A 36 18.36 -4.72 -33.56
N ARG A 37 18.78 -5.83 -32.94
CA ARG A 37 18.33 -7.19 -33.31
C ARG A 37 16.92 -7.52 -32.82
N GLY A 38 16.43 -6.80 -31.80
CA GLY A 38 15.13 -7.04 -31.18
C GLY A 38 15.03 -8.29 -30.30
N LYS A 39 16.10 -9.08 -30.20
CA LYS A 39 16.13 -10.37 -29.48
C LYS A 39 17.33 -10.48 -28.56
N HIS A 40 17.13 -11.11 -27.41
CA HIS A 40 18.19 -11.41 -26.47
C HIS A 40 19.02 -12.61 -26.97
N PRO A 41 20.36 -12.51 -27.01
CA PRO A 41 21.21 -13.52 -27.67
C PRO A 41 21.19 -14.91 -27.01
N GLN A 42 20.91 -14.99 -25.69
CA GLN A 42 20.95 -16.28 -24.96
C GLN A 42 19.62 -17.04 -24.93
N ASN A 43 18.48 -16.36 -24.96
CA ASN A 43 17.17 -16.98 -24.75
C ASN A 43 16.14 -16.64 -25.86
N ASN A 44 16.55 -15.91 -26.87
CA ASN A 44 15.72 -15.47 -28.00
C ASN A 44 14.42 -14.73 -27.64
N ARG A 45 14.33 -14.19 -26.41
CA ARG A 45 13.19 -13.37 -25.97
C ARG A 45 13.28 -11.97 -26.56
N ASP A 46 12.11 -11.34 -26.71
CA ASP A 46 12.03 -9.96 -27.16
C ASP A 46 12.71 -9.02 -26.15
N ILE A 47 13.39 -8.00 -26.65
CA ILE A 47 13.98 -6.97 -25.81
C ILE A 47 12.90 -5.99 -25.39
N VAL A 48 12.68 -5.87 -24.07
CA VAL A 48 11.78 -4.91 -23.47
C VAL A 48 12.62 -3.82 -22.81
N PRO A 49 12.82 -2.65 -23.47
CA PRO A 49 13.58 -1.55 -22.89
C PRO A 49 12.81 -0.91 -21.74
N SER A 50 13.51 -0.46 -20.70
CA SER A 50 12.91 0.36 -19.66
C SER A 50 12.59 1.76 -20.18
N ILE A 51 11.62 2.43 -19.57
CA ILE A 51 11.26 3.83 -19.91
C ILE A 51 12.48 4.76 -19.77
N GLU A 52 13.38 4.51 -18.82
CA GLU A 52 14.62 5.25 -18.64
C GLU A 52 15.55 5.06 -19.83
N THR A 53 15.63 3.84 -20.38
CA THR A 53 16.40 3.54 -21.57
C THR A 53 15.83 4.24 -22.80
N VAL A 54 14.49 4.22 -22.94
CA VAL A 54 13.79 4.92 -24.03
C VAL A 54 14.08 6.42 -23.96
N ASN A 55 14.04 7.01 -22.76
CA ASN A 55 14.36 8.42 -22.57
C ASN A 55 15.83 8.75 -22.92
N LYS A 56 16.79 7.91 -22.52
CA LYS A 56 18.20 8.07 -22.90
C LYS A 56 18.39 8.05 -24.42
N ILE A 57 17.69 7.15 -25.11
CA ILE A 57 17.71 7.06 -26.57
C ILE A 57 17.11 8.32 -27.20
N ALA A 58 15.98 8.81 -26.72
CA ALA A 58 15.36 10.05 -27.20
C ALA A 58 16.31 11.24 -27.06
N ILE A 59 16.93 11.42 -25.89
CA ILE A 59 17.94 12.48 -25.65
C ILE A 59 19.12 12.34 -26.62
N ALA A 60 19.64 11.13 -26.83
CA ALA A 60 20.74 10.90 -27.77
C ALA A 60 20.38 11.23 -29.21
N MET A 61 19.12 11.08 -29.59
CA MET A 61 18.60 11.47 -30.90
C MET A 61 18.26 12.95 -31.01
N GLY A 62 18.18 13.69 -29.90
CA GLY A 62 17.80 15.10 -29.87
C GLY A 62 16.29 15.32 -30.03
N ILE A 63 15.46 14.34 -29.66
CA ILE A 63 13.99 14.40 -29.71
C ILE A 63 13.40 14.19 -28.32
N SER A 64 12.14 14.54 -28.14
CA SER A 64 11.41 14.25 -26.91
C SER A 64 11.06 12.76 -26.82
N ILE A 65 10.84 12.27 -25.58
CA ILE A 65 10.39 10.90 -25.38
C ILE A 65 9.04 10.66 -26.04
N ASP A 66 8.14 11.63 -26.03
CA ASP A 66 6.82 11.54 -26.65
C ASP A 66 6.92 11.41 -28.18
N GLU A 67 7.81 12.16 -28.80
CA GLU A 67 8.09 12.03 -30.24
C GLU A 67 8.63 10.64 -30.58
N LEU A 68 9.55 10.09 -29.76
CA LEU A 68 10.06 8.74 -29.96
C LEU A 68 8.96 7.70 -29.81
N LEU A 69 8.11 7.83 -28.79
CA LEU A 69 7.00 6.90 -28.54
C LEU A 69 5.97 6.91 -29.67
N MET A 70 5.73 8.05 -30.32
CA MET A 70 4.83 8.13 -31.49
C MET A 70 5.41 7.45 -32.74
N GLN A 71 6.71 7.31 -32.85
CA GLN A 71 7.38 6.70 -34.01
C GLN A 71 7.51 5.18 -33.89
N ILE A 72 7.44 4.63 -32.69
CA ILE A 72 7.54 3.19 -32.47
C ILE A 72 6.17 2.51 -32.53
N ASP A 73 6.17 1.21 -32.81
CA ASP A 73 4.95 0.40 -32.91
C ASP A 73 4.24 0.32 -31.55
N GLY A 74 2.92 0.52 -31.54
CA GLY A 74 2.10 0.38 -30.34
C GLY A 74 2.17 -1.01 -29.67
N ASN A 75 2.69 -2.03 -30.37
CA ASN A 75 2.94 -3.36 -29.80
C ASN A 75 4.32 -3.48 -29.12
N GLN A 76 5.17 -2.44 -29.20
CA GLN A 76 6.45 -2.42 -28.50
C GLN A 76 6.23 -2.40 -27.00
N GLN A 77 6.60 -3.47 -26.31
CA GLN A 77 6.59 -3.48 -24.85
C GLN A 77 7.71 -2.60 -24.30
N ILE A 78 7.35 -1.74 -23.35
CA ILE A 78 8.29 -0.90 -22.60
C ILE A 78 8.08 -1.19 -21.13
N ASP A 79 9.18 -1.45 -20.41
CA ASP A 79 9.15 -1.62 -18.96
C ASP A 79 9.04 -0.24 -18.29
N ILE A 80 7.86 0.07 -17.78
CA ILE A 80 7.57 1.30 -17.03
C ILE A 80 7.79 1.13 -15.52
N SER A 81 8.19 -0.07 -15.06
CA SER A 81 8.49 -0.31 -13.66
C SER A 81 9.79 0.40 -13.29
N HIS A 82 9.68 1.48 -12.53
CA HIS A 82 10.82 2.20 -11.97
C HIS A 82 11.44 1.38 -10.82
N LYS A 83 12.15 0.31 -11.15
CA LYS A 83 12.99 -0.40 -10.18
C LYS A 83 14.32 0.34 -10.04
N ARG A 84 14.31 1.55 -9.48
CA ARG A 84 15.51 2.03 -8.80
C ARG A 84 15.79 1.03 -7.67
N PRO A 85 16.99 0.45 -7.56
CA PRO A 85 17.31 -0.33 -6.38
C PRO A 85 17.09 0.61 -5.18
N LEU A 86 16.11 0.27 -4.36
CA LEU A 86 15.88 1.01 -3.13
C LEU A 86 17.12 0.88 -2.26
N PRO A 87 17.54 1.93 -1.55
CA PRO A 87 18.57 1.84 -0.54
C PRO A 87 18.28 0.64 0.38
N SER A 88 19.32 -0.06 0.81
CA SER A 88 19.19 -1.31 1.59
C SER A 88 18.43 -1.16 2.91
N ASN A 89 18.24 0.07 3.37
CA ASN A 89 17.44 0.43 4.55
C ASN A 89 15.98 0.77 4.23
N ILE A 90 15.57 0.72 2.95
CA ILE A 90 14.17 0.89 2.55
C ILE A 90 13.60 -0.49 2.22
N MET A 91 12.68 -0.95 3.05
CA MET A 91 11.87 -2.13 2.78
C MET A 91 10.58 -1.68 2.10
N VAL A 92 10.29 -2.24 0.92
CA VAL A 92 8.95 -2.10 0.34
C VAL A 92 8.05 -3.05 1.13
N PRO A 93 7.00 -2.55 1.79
CA PRO A 93 6.08 -3.42 2.49
C PRO A 93 5.49 -4.44 1.50
N ALA A 94 5.58 -5.71 1.83
CA ALA A 94 4.82 -6.75 1.14
C ALA A 94 3.37 -6.61 1.61
N GLY A 95 2.67 -5.59 1.08
CA GLY A 95 1.42 -5.10 1.60
C GLY A 95 0.29 -6.11 1.55
N ARG A 96 -0.48 -6.15 2.63
CA ARG A 96 -1.82 -6.73 2.70
C ARG A 96 -2.81 -5.58 2.85
N GLN A 97 -3.88 -5.61 2.06
CA GLN A 97 -4.99 -4.67 2.21
C GLN A 97 -5.95 -5.22 3.25
N ILE A 98 -6.30 -4.40 4.25
CA ILE A 98 -7.33 -4.69 5.23
C ILE A 98 -8.44 -3.64 5.14
N PRO A 99 -9.72 -4.04 5.26
CA PRO A 99 -10.84 -3.11 5.11
C PRO A 99 -10.89 -2.13 6.28
N ILE A 100 -11.22 -0.86 5.99
CA ILE A 100 -11.58 0.16 6.98
C ILE A 100 -13.10 0.18 7.07
N LEU A 101 -13.62 -0.05 8.28
CA LEU A 101 -15.05 0.01 8.57
C LEU A 101 -15.33 1.32 9.32
N GLY A 102 -16.25 2.14 8.81
CA GLY A 102 -16.58 3.43 9.42
C GLY A 102 -17.39 3.32 10.68
N THR A 103 -18.38 2.44 10.69
CA THR A 103 -19.28 2.19 11.82
C THR A 103 -19.60 0.70 11.89
N ILE A 104 -19.53 0.12 13.08
CA ILE A 104 -20.01 -1.24 13.32
C ILE A 104 -21.27 -1.12 14.17
N CYS A 105 -22.41 -1.49 13.62
CA CYS A 105 -23.68 -1.50 14.38
C CYS A 105 -23.78 -2.78 15.22
N ALA A 106 -24.30 -2.63 16.44
CA ALA A 106 -24.71 -3.75 17.28
C ALA A 106 -25.98 -4.40 16.69
N GLY A 107 -25.85 -5.52 16.03
CA GLY A 107 -26.96 -6.31 15.45
C GLY A 107 -26.42 -7.49 14.66
N ASN A 108 -27.25 -8.48 14.37
CA ASN A 108 -26.94 -9.83 13.85
C ASN A 108 -25.88 -9.95 12.73
N GLY A 109 -24.64 -9.57 13.02
CA GLY A 109 -23.48 -9.71 12.13
C GLY A 109 -22.90 -8.36 11.70
N ILE A 110 -21.61 -8.38 11.44
CA ILE A 110 -20.89 -7.24 10.84
C ILE A 110 -21.38 -7.12 9.39
N HIS A 111 -22.28 -6.21 9.09
CA HIS A 111 -22.62 -5.84 7.72
C HIS A 111 -21.52 -4.95 7.17
N CYS A 112 -20.44 -5.57 6.63
CA CYS A 112 -19.26 -4.88 6.11
C CYS A 112 -19.57 -4.01 4.87
N GLU A 113 -20.68 -4.25 4.17
CA GLU A 113 -20.94 -3.57 2.89
C GLU A 113 -21.49 -2.15 3.05
N GLU A 114 -22.25 -1.85 4.11
CA GLU A 114 -22.87 -0.54 4.32
C GLU A 114 -21.93 0.50 4.93
N ASN A 115 -20.83 0.07 5.59
CA ASN A 115 -19.92 0.95 6.34
C ASN A 115 -18.47 0.90 5.84
N PHE A 116 -18.25 0.40 4.64
CA PHE A 116 -16.92 0.29 4.06
C PHE A 116 -16.39 1.66 3.60
N GLU A 117 -15.27 2.12 4.19
CA GLU A 117 -14.61 3.39 3.85
C GLU A 117 -13.44 3.22 2.89
N GLY A 118 -12.94 2.01 2.68
CA GLY A 118 -11.79 1.72 1.83
C GLY A 118 -10.86 0.66 2.42
N TYR A 119 -9.62 0.64 1.94
CA TYR A 119 -8.60 -0.29 2.42
C TYR A 119 -7.42 0.45 3.02
N PHE A 120 -6.85 -0.11 4.08
CA PHE A 120 -5.56 0.29 4.63
C PHE A 120 -4.49 -0.72 4.21
N LEU A 121 -3.36 -0.23 3.69
CA LEU A 121 -2.24 -1.08 3.29
C LEU A 121 -1.29 -1.25 4.47
N VAL A 122 -1.14 -2.47 4.95
CA VAL A 122 -0.25 -2.81 6.07
C VAL A 122 0.81 -3.82 5.66
N ASP A 123 1.90 -3.89 6.43
CA ASP A 123 2.85 -4.99 6.30
C ASP A 123 2.19 -6.33 6.68
N ARG A 124 2.64 -7.42 6.07
CA ARG A 124 2.11 -8.77 6.33
C ARG A 124 2.34 -9.26 7.76
N SER A 125 3.25 -8.66 8.51
CA SER A 125 3.49 -8.96 9.92
C SER A 125 2.35 -8.49 10.83
N ILE A 126 1.59 -7.45 10.41
CA ILE A 126 0.45 -6.93 11.17
C ILE A 126 -0.73 -7.88 11.00
N LYS A 127 -1.15 -8.52 12.10
CA LYS A 127 -2.20 -9.54 12.13
C LYS A 127 -3.60 -8.97 12.39
N ALA A 128 -3.91 -7.82 11.80
CA ALA A 128 -5.25 -7.24 11.87
C ALA A 128 -6.17 -7.85 10.82
N ASP A 129 -7.44 -8.02 11.15
CA ASP A 129 -8.48 -8.52 10.24
C ASP A 129 -9.21 -7.37 9.55
N TYR A 130 -9.39 -6.26 10.24
CA TYR A 130 -10.01 -5.03 9.75
C TYR A 130 -9.54 -3.82 10.57
N CYS A 131 -9.93 -2.64 10.10
CA CYS A 131 -9.68 -1.38 10.79
C CYS A 131 -10.98 -0.69 11.15
N LEU A 132 -10.93 0.11 12.22
CA LEU A 132 -11.96 1.09 12.55
C LEU A 132 -11.38 2.49 12.54
N ARG A 133 -12.18 3.44 12.09
CA ARG A 133 -11.88 4.86 12.29
C ARG A 133 -12.33 5.26 13.70
N VAL A 134 -11.40 5.76 14.48
CA VAL A 134 -11.64 6.26 15.85
C VAL A 134 -12.46 7.54 15.76
N LYS A 135 -13.46 7.65 16.64
CA LYS A 135 -14.24 8.87 16.85
C LYS A 135 -14.21 9.27 18.33
N GLY A 136 -14.00 10.56 18.56
CA GLY A 136 -13.93 11.14 19.89
C GLY A 136 -12.56 10.98 20.55
N ASP A 137 -12.51 11.37 21.81
CA ASP A 137 -11.28 11.60 22.57
C ASP A 137 -11.16 10.71 23.82
N SER A 138 -12.05 9.75 24.00
CA SER A 138 -12.12 8.91 25.21
C SER A 138 -10.86 8.06 25.45
N MET A 139 -9.90 8.00 24.50
CA MET A 139 -8.70 7.17 24.56
C MET A 139 -7.40 7.96 24.38
N ILE A 140 -7.41 9.28 24.55
CA ILE A 140 -6.26 10.15 24.30
C ILE A 140 -5.05 9.85 25.20
N ASP A 141 -5.26 9.42 26.45
CA ASP A 141 -4.18 9.03 27.37
C ASP A 141 -3.52 7.69 26.96
N ALA A 142 -4.14 6.96 26.05
CA ALA A 142 -3.55 5.81 25.37
C ALA A 142 -2.91 6.18 24.02
N ASN A 143 -2.74 7.48 23.73
CA ASN A 143 -2.26 8.00 22.43
C ASN A 143 -3.13 7.58 21.24
N ILE A 144 -4.43 7.48 21.44
CA ILE A 144 -5.43 7.19 20.40
C ILE A 144 -6.33 8.41 20.28
N TYR A 145 -6.34 9.02 19.09
CA TYR A 145 -6.98 10.30 18.85
C TYR A 145 -8.13 10.18 17.85
N ASP A 146 -8.99 11.19 17.84
CA ASP A 146 -10.05 11.30 16.84
C ASP A 146 -9.47 11.28 15.42
N GLY A 147 -10.07 10.48 14.54
CA GLY A 147 -9.61 10.29 13.16
C GLY A 147 -8.55 9.19 12.95
N ASP A 148 -7.96 8.65 14.02
CA ASP A 148 -7.00 7.54 13.94
C ASP A 148 -7.64 6.30 13.31
N ILE A 149 -6.78 5.44 12.77
CA ILE A 149 -7.17 4.10 12.29
C ILE A 149 -6.71 3.07 13.32
N ALA A 150 -7.65 2.40 13.96
CA ALA A 150 -7.38 1.28 14.86
C ALA A 150 -7.35 -0.04 14.10
N PHE A 151 -6.31 -0.84 14.31
CA PHE A 151 -6.15 -2.18 13.74
C PHE A 151 -6.74 -3.22 14.67
N LEU A 152 -7.70 -4.00 14.20
CA LEU A 152 -8.46 -4.93 15.00
C LEU A 152 -8.25 -6.39 14.57
N ARG A 153 -8.13 -7.27 15.54
CA ARG A 153 -8.02 -8.71 15.39
C ARG A 153 -9.26 -9.38 15.98
N LYS A 154 -9.88 -10.30 15.22
CA LYS A 154 -11.08 -11.05 15.64
C LYS A 154 -10.77 -12.25 16.51
N ASP A 155 -9.67 -12.94 16.20
CA ASP A 155 -9.23 -14.13 16.93
C ASP A 155 -8.22 -13.72 18.01
N PHE A 156 -8.67 -13.63 19.25
CA PHE A 156 -7.90 -13.19 20.40
C PHE A 156 -8.32 -13.92 21.69
N ASP A 157 -7.39 -14.05 22.59
CA ASP A 157 -7.67 -14.42 23.98
C ASP A 157 -7.93 -13.13 24.79
N PHE A 158 -8.98 -13.11 25.57
CA PHE A 158 -9.30 -11.94 26.38
C PHE A 158 -8.26 -11.73 27.49
N ILE A 159 -7.71 -10.53 27.56
CA ILE A 159 -6.73 -10.11 28.57
C ILE A 159 -7.21 -8.83 29.23
N ASP A 160 -7.31 -8.84 30.58
CA ASP A 160 -7.66 -7.65 31.36
C ASP A 160 -6.69 -6.50 31.13
N GLY A 161 -7.24 -5.31 30.87
CA GLY A 161 -6.48 -4.09 30.67
C GLY A 161 -6.04 -3.83 29.22
N GLU A 162 -6.26 -4.78 28.30
CA GLU A 162 -6.04 -4.54 26.88
C GLU A 162 -7.20 -3.72 26.28
N ILE A 163 -6.94 -3.12 25.11
CA ILE A 163 -7.92 -2.27 24.41
C ILE A 163 -8.71 -3.10 23.41
N TYR A 164 -10.02 -2.96 23.49
CA TYR A 164 -10.96 -3.64 22.62
C TYR A 164 -11.92 -2.66 21.96
N ALA A 165 -12.32 -3.00 20.74
CA ALA A 165 -13.49 -2.39 20.12
C ALA A 165 -14.75 -3.10 20.63
N ILE A 166 -15.69 -2.34 21.15
CA ILE A 166 -16.91 -2.85 21.76
C ILE A 166 -18.13 -2.10 21.27
N CYS A 167 -19.26 -2.81 21.27
CA CYS A 167 -20.59 -2.22 21.19
C CYS A 167 -21.33 -2.56 22.49
N TYR A 168 -21.99 -1.58 23.10
CA TYR A 168 -22.80 -1.79 24.31
C TYR A 168 -23.96 -0.79 24.37
N GLY A 169 -25.03 -1.20 25.07
CA GLY A 169 -26.24 -0.38 25.21
C GLY A 169 -26.92 -0.11 23.86
N ALA A 170 -27.47 1.10 23.71
CA ALA A 170 -28.15 1.55 22.48
C ALA A 170 -27.20 2.26 21.50
N GLU A 171 -25.89 2.16 21.67
CA GLU A 171 -24.93 2.80 20.78
C GLU A 171 -24.90 2.10 19.43
N GLU A 172 -25.08 2.86 18.35
CA GLU A 172 -25.06 2.35 16.97
C GLU A 172 -23.63 2.15 16.44
N SER A 173 -22.61 2.55 17.21
CA SER A 173 -21.20 2.51 16.76
C SER A 173 -20.29 1.85 17.79
N ALA A 174 -19.27 1.14 17.30
CA ALA A 174 -18.25 0.58 18.16
C ALA A 174 -17.38 1.69 18.76
N SER A 175 -17.01 1.52 20.03
CA SER A 175 -16.08 2.39 20.76
C SER A 175 -14.87 1.60 21.25
N LEU A 176 -13.72 2.28 21.42
CA LEU A 176 -12.52 1.67 22.03
C LEU A 176 -12.53 1.91 23.53
N LYS A 177 -12.26 0.87 24.31
CA LYS A 177 -12.11 0.92 25.76
C LYS A 177 -11.06 -0.09 26.22
N LYS A 178 -10.40 0.19 27.35
CA LYS A 178 -9.76 -0.88 28.12
C LYS A 178 -10.82 -1.69 28.84
N LEU A 179 -10.74 -3.00 28.76
CA LEU A 179 -11.70 -3.88 29.39
C LEU A 179 -11.07 -4.62 30.57
N TYR A 180 -11.86 -4.73 31.63
CA TYR A 180 -11.53 -5.56 32.80
C TYR A 180 -12.75 -6.37 33.20
N LYS A 181 -12.55 -7.66 33.45
CA LYS A 181 -13.60 -8.54 33.94
C LYS A 181 -13.61 -8.51 35.47
N VAL A 182 -14.71 -8.06 36.04
CA VAL A 182 -14.90 -7.95 37.49
C VAL A 182 -16.16 -8.74 37.88
N ASP A 183 -15.97 -9.91 38.41
CA ASP A 183 -17.05 -10.86 38.72
C ASP A 183 -17.92 -11.16 37.47
N ASN A 184 -19.21 -10.86 37.53
CA ASN A 184 -20.13 -11.01 36.40
C ASN A 184 -20.33 -9.72 35.60
N LYS A 185 -19.44 -8.72 35.78
CA LYS A 185 -19.50 -7.44 35.07
C LYS A 185 -18.26 -7.20 34.26
N MET A 186 -18.41 -6.39 33.22
CA MET A 186 -17.32 -5.82 32.44
C MET A 186 -17.15 -4.35 32.81
N MET A 187 -15.97 -3.97 33.25
CA MET A 187 -15.59 -2.58 33.42
C MET A 187 -15.05 -2.04 32.09
N LEU A 188 -15.74 -1.04 31.57
CA LEU A 188 -15.39 -0.31 30.34
C LEU A 188 -14.63 0.93 30.74
N GLN A 189 -13.29 0.90 30.65
CA GLN A 189 -12.41 1.95 31.12
C GLN A 189 -11.98 2.85 29.95
N PRO A 190 -12.40 4.13 29.91
CA PRO A 190 -11.80 5.13 29.03
C PRO A 190 -10.34 5.41 29.42
N CYS A 191 -9.53 5.83 28.47
CA CYS A 191 -8.19 6.38 28.69
C CYS A 191 -8.20 7.89 28.44
N ASN A 192 -8.98 8.61 29.22
CA ASN A 192 -9.06 10.04 29.30
C ASN A 192 -9.67 10.41 30.67
N ALA A 193 -9.00 11.29 31.39
CA ALA A 193 -9.39 11.69 32.75
C ALA A 193 -10.76 12.38 32.83
N ASP A 194 -11.27 12.92 31.73
CA ASP A 194 -12.57 13.56 31.64
C ASP A 194 -13.75 12.57 31.59
N TYR A 195 -13.46 11.28 31.46
CA TYR A 195 -14.46 10.22 31.37
C TYR A 195 -14.35 9.26 32.55
N THR A 196 -15.48 8.75 33.02
CA THR A 196 -15.55 7.77 34.09
C THR A 196 -15.73 6.36 33.54
N ALA A 197 -15.17 5.36 34.23
CA ALA A 197 -15.40 3.95 33.92
C ALA A 197 -16.88 3.57 34.12
N THR A 198 -17.38 2.73 33.22
CA THR A 198 -18.75 2.21 33.26
C THR A 198 -18.71 0.71 33.54
N PHE A 199 -19.62 0.22 34.40
CA PHE A 199 -19.80 -1.19 34.67
C PHE A 199 -21.10 -1.68 34.02
N VAL A 200 -20.99 -2.71 33.19
CA VAL A 200 -22.13 -3.33 32.48
C VAL A 200 -22.11 -4.83 32.70
N ASP A 201 -23.23 -5.50 32.51
CA ASP A 201 -23.25 -6.96 32.56
C ASP A 201 -22.46 -7.51 31.34
N VAL A 202 -21.77 -8.67 31.54
CA VAL A 202 -20.93 -9.26 30.47
C VAL A 202 -21.75 -9.54 29.22
N ASP A 203 -23.03 -9.95 29.40
CA ASP A 203 -23.91 -10.27 28.29
C ASP A 203 -24.41 -9.05 27.50
N ASP A 204 -24.25 -7.83 28.06
CA ASP A 204 -24.63 -6.57 27.40
C ASP A 204 -23.50 -5.94 26.56
N VAL A 205 -22.32 -6.57 26.53
CA VAL A 205 -21.16 -6.10 25.78
C VAL A 205 -20.82 -7.04 24.64
N LEU A 206 -20.86 -6.53 23.44
CA LEU A 206 -20.31 -7.23 22.27
C LEU A 206 -18.87 -6.76 22.04
N ILE A 207 -17.88 -7.64 22.25
CA ILE A 207 -16.49 -7.36 21.86
C ILE A 207 -16.33 -7.67 20.38
N VAL A 208 -16.04 -6.65 19.60
CA VAL A 208 -15.93 -6.75 18.14
C VAL A 208 -14.54 -7.20 17.73
N GLY A 209 -13.51 -6.80 18.47
CA GLY A 209 -12.12 -7.21 18.24
C GLY A 209 -11.14 -6.57 19.22
N GLU A 210 -9.98 -7.18 19.33
CA GLU A 210 -8.84 -6.64 20.09
C GLU A 210 -8.12 -5.58 19.25
N CYS A 211 -7.80 -4.43 19.85
CA CYS A 211 -7.00 -3.39 19.22
C CYS A 211 -5.52 -3.71 19.36
N ILE A 212 -4.88 -4.11 18.26
CA ILE A 212 -3.46 -4.50 18.25
C ILE A 212 -2.52 -3.34 17.90
N GLY A 213 -3.05 -2.17 17.61
CA GLY A 213 -2.30 -0.95 17.29
C GLY A 213 -3.14 0.09 16.59
N THR A 214 -2.57 1.26 16.42
CA THR A 214 -3.23 2.39 15.74
C THR A 214 -2.30 3.06 14.75
N TYR A 215 -2.88 3.73 13.77
CA TYR A 215 -2.18 4.62 12.85
C TYR A 215 -2.74 6.03 13.00
N HIS A 216 -1.85 6.97 13.28
CA HIS A 216 -2.15 8.40 13.37
C HIS A 216 -1.62 9.12 12.12
N ALA A 217 -2.50 9.69 11.32
CA ALA A 217 -2.13 10.57 10.21
C ALA A 217 -1.90 11.99 10.75
N ARG A 218 -0.67 12.49 10.70
CA ARG A 218 -0.34 13.89 10.98
C ARG A 218 -0.65 14.79 9.80
#